data_3eb27f1bd803f2681b693d53272523b1
#
_entry.id   3eb27f1bd803f2681b693d53272523b1
#
_cell.length_a   1.000
_cell.length_b   1.000
_cell.length_c   1.000
_cell.angle_alpha   90.00
_cell.angle_beta   90.00
_cell.angle_gamma   90.00
#
_symmetry.space_group_name_H-M   'P 1'
#
loop_
_entity.id
_entity.type
_entity.pdbx_description
1 polymer ?
#
loop_
_entity_poly.entity_id
_entity_poly.type
_entity_poly.pdbx_seq_one_letter_code
_entity_poly.pdbx_strand_id
1 'polypeptide(L)'
;LRELSIIATPPARRLSIKTFVQMRNTSLIREAILRELLRGGQVYFLHNQVDSIEKTARELETLVPEARIQVAHGQLRERELERIMADFYHQRFNVLICTTIIETGIDVPTANTILIDRADKFGLAQLHQLRGRVGRSHHQAYAYLMTPPKELISADAKKRLDAFTSLEDLGAGFTLAMHDLEIRGAGEVLGEQQSGNMQRIGFSLYMELLEQTVEALKSGKEPILNQLLDRGPEIDLQISALIPESYLPDVHTRLVLYKRIAHAQDERELEALQVEMIDRFGLLPEAIKNLFQLTELKLLA
;
A
#
# COMPACT_ATOMS: atom_id res chain seq x y z
N LEU A 1 -5.09 -18.49 -12.11
CA LEU A 1 -5.17 -17.48 -11.06
C LEU A 1 -6.13 -18.00 -10.00
N ARG A 2 -5.71 -18.00 -8.72
CA ARG A 2 -6.59 -18.35 -7.60
C ARG A 2 -7.46 -17.13 -7.28
N GLU A 3 -8.71 -17.36 -6.86
CA GLU A 3 -9.59 -16.31 -6.39
C GLU A 3 -8.94 -15.49 -5.27
N LEU A 4 -9.04 -14.18 -5.35
CA LEU A 4 -8.53 -13.24 -4.35
C LEU A 4 -9.61 -13.04 -3.27
N SER A 5 -9.30 -13.40 -2.03
CA SER A 5 -10.15 -13.06 -0.90
C SER A 5 -9.67 -11.73 -0.30
N ILE A 6 -10.56 -10.75 -0.23
CA ILE A 6 -10.27 -9.43 0.34
C ILE A 6 -10.93 -9.35 1.71
N ILE A 7 -10.13 -9.08 2.76
CA ILE A 7 -10.64 -8.76 4.09
C ILE A 7 -10.89 -7.24 4.14
N ALA A 8 -12.13 -6.84 3.93
CA ALA A 8 -12.52 -5.43 3.85
C ALA A 8 -12.78 -4.78 5.22
N THR A 9 -13.01 -5.59 6.26
CA THR A 9 -13.36 -5.07 7.60
C THR A 9 -12.13 -5.11 8.51
N PRO A 10 -11.62 -3.97 8.96
CA PRO A 10 -10.53 -3.94 9.94
C PRO A 10 -11.00 -4.51 11.30
N PRO A 11 -10.08 -5.06 12.12
CA PRO A 11 -10.41 -5.51 13.46
C PRO A 11 -10.98 -4.35 14.30
N ALA A 12 -12.04 -4.63 15.07
CA ALA A 12 -12.67 -3.65 15.94
C ALA A 12 -11.64 -3.04 16.93
N ARG A 13 -11.68 -1.71 17.09
CA ARG A 13 -10.81 -0.93 18.00
C ARG A 13 -9.34 -0.78 17.58
N ARG A 14 -8.97 -1.06 16.34
CA ARG A 14 -7.62 -0.80 15.84
C ARG A 14 -7.52 0.65 15.37
N LEU A 15 -6.58 1.40 15.95
CA LEU A 15 -6.27 2.77 15.51
C LEU A 15 -5.39 2.74 14.26
N SER A 16 -5.60 3.67 13.35
CA SER A 16 -4.71 3.87 12.19
C SER A 16 -3.30 4.23 12.66
N ILE A 17 -2.28 3.72 11.96
CA ILE A 17 -0.88 4.00 12.27
C ILE A 17 -0.52 5.37 11.71
N LYS A 18 -0.22 6.34 12.58
CA LYS A 18 0.24 7.66 12.13
C LYS A 18 1.61 7.54 11.47
N THR A 19 1.67 7.88 10.21
CA THR A 19 2.88 7.73 9.38
C THR A 19 3.49 9.07 9.04
N PHE A 20 4.80 9.22 9.26
CA PHE A 20 5.55 10.44 8.97
C PHE A 20 6.72 10.13 8.06
N VAL A 21 6.85 10.86 6.96
CA VAL A 21 8.01 10.81 6.08
C VAL A 21 8.82 12.09 6.29
N GLN A 22 10.02 11.95 6.86
CA GLN A 22 10.85 13.10 7.24
C GLN A 22 12.33 12.82 7.01
N MET A 23 13.11 13.87 6.82
CA MET A 23 14.56 13.77 6.79
C MET A 23 15.07 13.25 8.15
N ARG A 24 16.07 12.36 8.12
CA ARG A 24 16.69 11.81 9.34
C ARG A 24 17.21 12.94 10.22
N ASN A 25 16.70 12.99 11.45
CA ASN A 25 17.05 14.02 12.44
C ASN A 25 17.18 13.36 13.82
N THR A 26 18.27 13.63 14.50
CA THR A 26 18.57 13.08 15.84
C THR A 26 17.53 13.52 16.89
N SER A 27 17.04 14.75 16.82
CA SER A 27 16.00 15.25 17.73
C SER A 27 14.70 14.48 17.57
N LEU A 28 14.28 14.21 16.31
CA LEU A 28 13.10 13.41 15.99
C LEU A 28 13.23 11.97 16.52
N ILE A 29 14.39 11.35 16.28
CA ILE A 29 14.66 9.98 16.73
C ILE A 29 14.56 9.90 18.26
N ARG A 30 15.22 10.84 18.96
CA ARG A 30 15.17 10.92 20.42
C ARG A 30 13.76 11.09 20.94
N GLU A 31 13.00 12.04 20.36
CA GLU A 31 11.61 12.30 20.76
C GLU A 31 10.72 11.08 20.54
N ALA A 32 10.82 10.43 19.38
CA ALA A 32 10.00 9.26 19.03
C ALA A 32 10.27 8.10 19.99
N ILE A 33 11.54 7.82 20.29
CA ILE A 33 11.91 6.77 21.24
C ILE A 33 11.42 7.12 22.64
N LEU A 34 11.75 8.30 23.16
CA LEU A 34 11.35 8.69 24.52
C LEU A 34 9.83 8.68 24.71
N ARG A 35 9.07 9.16 23.73
CA ARG A 35 7.58 9.11 23.78
C ARG A 35 7.08 7.68 23.99
N GLU A 36 7.67 6.72 23.26
CA GLU A 36 7.29 5.32 23.41
C GLU A 36 7.68 4.75 24.76
N LEU A 37 8.90 5.02 25.23
CA LEU A 37 9.39 4.54 26.50
C LEU A 37 8.60 5.10 27.68
N LEU A 38 8.23 6.38 27.65
CA LEU A 38 7.45 7.04 28.70
C LEU A 38 6.06 6.43 28.89
N ARG A 39 5.48 5.85 27.83
CA ARG A 39 4.19 5.14 27.94
C ARG A 39 4.34 3.63 28.16
N GLY A 40 5.57 3.15 28.44
CA GLY A 40 5.86 1.74 28.72
C GLY A 40 5.89 0.85 27.48
N GLY A 41 5.94 1.42 26.28
CA GLY A 41 5.98 0.69 25.02
C GLY A 41 7.41 0.37 24.57
N GLN A 42 7.49 -0.26 23.38
CA GLN A 42 8.74 -0.68 22.76
C GLN A 42 8.86 -0.13 21.35
N VAL A 43 10.11 -0.03 20.87
CA VAL A 43 10.45 0.58 19.58
C VAL A 43 11.19 -0.40 18.69
N TYR A 44 10.75 -0.51 17.42
CA TYR A 44 11.57 -1.06 16.35
C TYR A 44 12.37 0.07 15.69
N PHE A 45 13.67 -0.12 15.57
CA PHE A 45 14.54 0.73 14.76
C PHE A 45 15.11 -0.11 13.62
N LEU A 46 14.60 0.10 12.41
CA LEU A 46 15.03 -0.64 11.23
C LEU A 46 16.23 0.04 10.59
N HIS A 47 17.36 -0.69 10.53
CA HIS A 47 18.59 -0.27 9.87
C HIS A 47 19.11 -1.40 8.97
N ASN A 48 18.90 -1.27 7.65
CA ASN A 48 19.10 -2.38 6.72
C ASN A 48 20.56 -2.53 6.22
N GLN A 49 21.55 -2.26 7.08
CA GLN A 49 22.97 -2.43 6.78
C GLN A 49 23.67 -3.09 7.98
N VAL A 50 24.02 -4.36 7.83
CA VAL A 50 24.64 -5.15 8.90
C VAL A 50 25.97 -4.54 9.34
N ASP A 51 26.81 -4.09 8.39
CA ASP A 51 28.16 -3.55 8.66
C ASP A 51 28.15 -2.29 9.55
N SER A 52 27.06 -1.52 9.55
CA SER A 52 26.92 -0.27 10.30
C SER A 52 25.91 -0.34 11.47
N ILE A 53 25.25 -1.48 11.66
CA ILE A 53 24.17 -1.61 12.66
C ILE A 53 24.68 -1.40 14.09
N GLU A 54 25.86 -1.93 14.41
CA GLU A 54 26.50 -1.76 15.71
C GLU A 54 26.94 -0.30 16.00
N LYS A 55 27.34 0.43 14.93
CA LYS A 55 27.63 1.85 15.04
C LYS A 55 26.36 2.63 15.34
N THR A 56 25.28 2.32 14.64
CA THR A 56 23.96 2.92 14.84
C THR A 56 23.45 2.66 16.27
N ALA A 57 23.69 1.46 16.81
CA ALA A 57 23.32 1.12 18.18
C ALA A 57 24.03 2.03 19.19
N ARG A 58 25.34 2.19 19.07
CA ARG A 58 26.13 3.09 19.95
C ARG A 58 25.72 4.56 19.83
N GLU A 59 25.38 5.02 18.62
CA GLU A 59 24.85 6.36 18.42
C GLU A 59 23.50 6.54 19.14
N LEU A 60 22.62 5.56 19.10
CA LEU A 60 21.33 5.60 19.78
C LEU A 60 21.45 5.47 21.29
N GLU A 61 22.37 4.66 21.82
CA GLU A 61 22.69 4.58 23.26
C GLU A 61 23.18 5.93 23.81
N THR A 62 23.99 6.63 23.03
CA THR A 62 24.42 7.98 23.38
C THR A 62 23.32 9.01 23.33
N LEU A 63 22.42 8.88 22.30
CA LEU A 63 21.32 9.81 22.06
C LEU A 63 20.19 9.66 23.08
N VAL A 64 19.90 8.42 23.51
CA VAL A 64 18.82 8.07 24.44
C VAL A 64 19.37 7.10 25.50
N PRO A 65 20.09 7.61 26.51
CA PRO A 65 20.70 6.77 27.56
C PRO A 65 19.66 5.96 28.38
N GLU A 66 18.40 6.37 28.37
CA GLU A 66 17.29 5.68 29.02
C GLU A 66 16.85 4.41 28.29
N ALA A 67 17.27 4.24 27.02
CA ALA A 67 16.91 3.09 26.21
C ALA A 67 17.78 1.88 26.54
N ARG A 68 17.15 0.73 26.67
CA ARG A 68 17.81 -0.58 26.70
C ARG A 68 17.76 -1.15 25.30
N ILE A 69 18.89 -1.14 24.61
CA ILE A 69 18.98 -1.44 23.19
C ILE A 69 19.56 -2.83 22.98
N GLN A 70 19.00 -3.60 22.04
CA GLN A 70 19.64 -4.78 21.48
C GLN A 70 19.59 -4.77 19.96
N VAL A 71 20.57 -5.46 19.35
CA VAL A 71 20.72 -5.56 17.90
C VAL A 71 20.38 -6.97 17.46
N ALA A 72 19.62 -7.06 16.35
CA ALA A 72 19.31 -8.32 15.70
C ALA A 72 19.40 -8.20 14.16
N HIS A 73 20.12 -9.12 13.52
CA HIS A 73 20.28 -9.13 12.06
C HIS A 73 20.38 -10.56 11.51
N GLY A 74 20.15 -10.74 10.23
CA GLY A 74 20.06 -12.06 9.58
C GLY A 74 21.36 -12.90 9.57
N GLN A 75 22.51 -12.33 10.01
CA GLN A 75 23.78 -13.08 10.14
C GLN A 75 23.96 -13.68 11.54
N LEU A 76 23.06 -13.37 12.49
CA LEU A 76 23.07 -14.02 13.80
C LEU A 76 22.64 -15.49 13.67
N ARG A 77 23.10 -16.33 14.60
CA ARG A 77 22.64 -17.71 14.69
C ARG A 77 21.16 -17.74 15.06
N GLU A 78 20.41 -18.65 14.48
CA GLU A 78 18.96 -18.77 14.68
C GLU A 78 18.56 -18.77 16.19
N ARG A 79 19.23 -19.57 16.99
CA ARG A 79 18.99 -19.64 18.46
C ARG A 79 19.23 -18.30 19.17
N GLU A 80 20.18 -17.51 18.70
CA GLU A 80 20.47 -16.21 19.28
C GLU A 80 19.40 -15.19 18.88
N LEU A 81 18.97 -15.25 17.63
CA LEU A 81 17.88 -14.43 17.12
C LEU A 81 16.57 -14.74 17.86
N GLU A 82 16.23 -16.03 18.04
CA GLU A 82 15.06 -16.46 18.80
C GLU A 82 15.10 -15.95 20.24
N ARG A 83 16.26 -16.01 20.88
CA ARG A 83 16.44 -15.51 22.24
C ARG A 83 16.22 -14.01 22.32
N ILE A 84 16.81 -13.21 21.39
CA ILE A 84 16.64 -11.76 21.35
C ILE A 84 15.16 -11.42 21.14
N MET A 85 14.48 -12.11 20.24
CA MET A 85 13.06 -11.87 19.97
C MET A 85 12.16 -12.25 21.17
N ALA A 86 12.48 -13.34 21.87
CA ALA A 86 11.81 -13.71 23.12
C ALA A 86 12.03 -12.67 24.23
N ASP A 87 13.27 -12.17 24.37
CA ASP A 87 13.63 -11.13 25.33
C ASP A 87 12.91 -9.80 25.01
N PHE A 88 12.75 -9.47 23.72
CA PHE A 88 11.99 -8.32 23.30
C PHE A 88 10.50 -8.49 23.59
N TYR A 89 9.92 -9.64 23.29
CA TYR A 89 8.52 -9.94 23.59
C TYR A 89 8.22 -9.81 25.10
N HIS A 90 9.14 -10.26 25.95
CA HIS A 90 9.02 -10.17 27.41
C HIS A 90 9.48 -8.82 27.99
N GLN A 91 9.71 -7.79 27.16
CA GLN A 91 10.09 -6.43 27.56
C GLN A 91 11.39 -6.35 28.38
N ARG A 92 12.31 -7.31 28.23
CA ARG A 92 13.62 -7.25 28.90
C ARG A 92 14.47 -6.09 28.42
N PHE A 93 14.23 -5.63 27.21
CA PHE A 93 14.74 -4.38 26.64
C PHE A 93 13.63 -3.68 25.83
N ASN A 94 13.84 -2.41 25.46
CA ASN A 94 12.76 -1.58 24.93
C ASN A 94 13.00 -1.02 23.52
N VAL A 95 14.22 -1.13 22.98
CA VAL A 95 14.54 -0.75 21.61
C VAL A 95 15.24 -1.90 20.90
N LEU A 96 14.64 -2.41 19.84
CA LEU A 96 15.24 -3.41 18.97
C LEU A 96 15.73 -2.74 17.69
N ILE A 97 17.05 -2.73 17.48
CA ILE A 97 17.64 -2.33 16.21
C ILE A 97 17.80 -3.57 15.36
N CYS A 98 17.21 -3.56 14.16
CA CYS A 98 17.21 -4.76 13.35
C CYS A 98 17.26 -4.46 11.84
N THR A 99 17.65 -5.47 11.08
CA THR A 99 17.44 -5.51 9.62
C THR A 99 16.02 -5.96 9.31
N THR A 100 15.69 -6.30 8.08
CA THR A 100 14.37 -6.76 7.63
C THR A 100 13.89 -8.08 8.27
N ILE A 101 14.63 -8.67 9.20
CA ILE A 101 14.24 -9.90 9.94
C ILE A 101 12.88 -9.80 10.64
N ILE A 102 12.41 -8.61 10.98
CA ILE A 102 11.08 -8.40 11.58
C ILE A 102 9.92 -8.75 10.61
N GLU A 103 10.21 -9.00 9.34
CA GLU A 103 9.22 -9.51 8.39
C GLU A 103 8.72 -10.91 8.76
N THR A 104 9.45 -11.67 9.59
CA THR A 104 9.18 -13.08 9.95
C THR A 104 8.08 -13.31 10.98
N GLY A 105 7.19 -12.36 11.22
CA GLY A 105 5.87 -12.70 11.77
C GLY A 105 5.70 -12.73 13.28
N ILE A 106 6.69 -12.34 14.11
CA ILE A 106 6.50 -12.26 15.56
C ILE A 106 5.62 -11.05 15.89
N ASP A 107 4.54 -11.29 16.59
CA ASP A 107 3.62 -10.27 17.07
C ASP A 107 4.04 -9.74 18.44
N VAL A 108 4.45 -8.48 18.52
CA VAL A 108 4.81 -7.80 19.78
C VAL A 108 3.82 -6.66 20.03
N PRO A 109 2.75 -6.90 20.79
CA PRO A 109 1.69 -5.90 21.00
C PRO A 109 2.14 -4.60 21.67
N THR A 110 3.23 -4.65 22.41
CA THR A 110 3.82 -3.49 23.12
C THR A 110 4.70 -2.62 22.22
N ALA A 111 5.06 -3.09 21.03
CA ALA A 111 5.81 -2.31 20.06
C ALA A 111 4.86 -1.47 19.20
N ASN A 112 4.70 -0.18 19.57
CA ASN A 112 3.80 0.73 18.88
C ASN A 112 4.52 1.86 18.13
N THR A 113 5.84 1.87 18.11
CA THR A 113 6.63 2.82 17.32
C THR A 113 7.66 2.07 16.47
N ILE A 114 7.72 2.40 15.18
CA ILE A 114 8.77 1.94 14.26
C ILE A 114 9.46 3.13 13.61
N LEU A 115 10.79 3.14 13.64
CA LEU A 115 11.64 4.08 12.90
C LEU A 115 12.34 3.29 11.78
N ILE A 116 12.18 3.71 10.54
CA ILE A 116 12.78 3.07 9.37
C ILE A 116 13.85 4.00 8.81
N ASP A 117 15.11 3.62 9.01
CA ASP A 117 16.25 4.36 8.46
C ASP A 117 16.39 4.08 6.97
N ARG A 118 16.70 5.12 6.18
CA ARG A 118 16.82 5.02 4.72
C ARG A 118 15.58 4.41 4.07
N ALA A 119 14.39 4.91 4.45
CA ALA A 119 13.11 4.46 3.88
C ALA A 119 13.04 4.59 2.35
N ASP A 120 13.85 5.48 1.76
CA ASP A 120 14.05 5.64 0.32
C ASP A 120 14.55 4.37 -0.40
N LYS A 121 15.14 3.44 0.31
CA LYS A 121 15.69 2.18 -0.22
C LYS A 121 14.70 1.01 -0.25
N PHE A 122 13.56 1.17 0.40
CA PHE A 122 12.55 0.13 0.49
C PHE A 122 11.46 0.27 -0.58
N GLY A 123 10.87 -0.86 -0.97
CA GLY A 123 9.69 -0.88 -1.80
C GLY A 123 8.42 -0.56 -1.03
N LEU A 124 7.37 -0.15 -1.76
CA LEU A 124 6.07 0.16 -1.17
C LEU A 124 5.50 -1.01 -0.37
N ALA A 125 5.53 -2.23 -0.93
CA ALA A 125 5.06 -3.43 -0.26
C ALA A 125 5.85 -3.72 1.02
N GLN A 126 7.18 -3.55 1.00
CA GLN A 126 8.02 -3.73 2.19
C GLN A 126 7.70 -2.69 3.25
N LEU A 127 7.60 -1.41 2.90
CA LEU A 127 7.21 -0.35 3.84
C LEU A 127 5.85 -0.62 4.47
N HIS A 128 4.90 -1.12 3.69
CA HIS A 128 3.58 -1.49 4.20
C HIS A 128 3.64 -2.66 5.18
N GLN A 129 4.41 -3.71 4.87
CA GLN A 129 4.62 -4.84 5.78
C GLN A 129 5.32 -4.42 7.07
N LEU A 130 6.36 -3.58 6.97
CA LEU A 130 7.09 -3.05 8.11
C LEU A 130 6.20 -2.16 8.98
N ARG A 131 5.43 -1.25 8.38
CA ARG A 131 4.43 -0.45 9.09
C ARG A 131 3.43 -1.33 9.85
N GLY A 132 3.00 -2.43 9.24
CA GLY A 132 2.06 -3.38 9.84
C GLY A 132 2.62 -4.18 11.02
N ARG A 133 3.91 -4.05 11.36
CA ARG A 133 4.52 -4.66 12.55
C ARG A 133 4.19 -3.93 13.85
N VAL A 134 3.75 -2.68 13.77
CA VAL A 134 3.26 -1.90 14.90
C VAL A 134 1.74 -1.70 14.82
N GLY A 135 1.13 -1.15 15.88
CA GLY A 135 -0.31 -0.88 15.92
C GLY A 135 -1.17 -2.13 16.06
N ARG A 136 -0.70 -3.12 16.79
CA ARG A 136 -1.43 -4.35 17.10
C ARG A 136 -2.10 -4.34 18.47
N SER A 137 -2.05 -3.20 19.15
CA SER A 137 -2.72 -2.92 20.40
C SER A 137 -3.75 -1.80 20.26
N HIS A 138 -4.42 -1.46 21.34
CA HIS A 138 -5.33 -0.32 21.44
C HIS A 138 -4.63 1.05 21.57
N HIS A 139 -3.30 1.06 21.64
CA HIS A 139 -2.51 2.29 21.71
C HIS A 139 -2.25 2.86 20.32
N GLN A 140 -2.17 4.19 20.23
CA GLN A 140 -1.79 4.87 18.99
C GLN A 140 -0.38 4.47 18.58
N ALA A 141 -0.26 3.92 17.37
CA ALA A 141 1.02 3.55 16.79
C ALA A 141 1.56 4.63 15.85
N TYR A 142 2.89 4.64 15.71
CA TYR A 142 3.64 5.61 14.92
C TYR A 142 4.67 4.92 14.04
N ALA A 143 4.73 5.35 12.78
CA ALA A 143 5.76 4.91 11.83
C ALA A 143 6.51 6.15 11.31
N TYR A 144 7.81 6.20 11.54
CA TYR A 144 8.70 7.26 11.07
C TYR A 144 9.57 6.73 9.95
N LEU A 145 9.30 7.17 8.73
CA LEU A 145 10.06 6.86 7.53
C LEU A 145 11.14 7.93 7.35
N MET A 146 12.36 7.60 7.74
CA MET A 146 13.47 8.54 7.69
C MET A 146 14.19 8.48 6.36
N THR A 147 14.39 9.64 5.76
CA THR A 147 15.05 9.79 4.46
C THR A 147 16.35 10.58 4.57
N PRO A 148 17.27 10.47 3.60
CA PRO A 148 18.34 11.42 3.43
C PRO A 148 17.79 12.79 3.00
N PRO A 149 18.64 13.82 2.83
CA PRO A 149 18.26 15.08 2.19
C PRO A 149 17.57 14.86 0.84
N LYS A 150 16.60 15.71 0.52
CA LYS A 150 15.73 15.55 -0.67
C LYS A 150 16.50 15.43 -1.99
N GLU A 151 17.66 16.03 -2.06
CA GLU A 151 18.56 16.04 -3.22
C GLU A 151 19.18 14.65 -3.50
N LEU A 152 19.23 13.81 -2.48
CA LEU A 152 19.81 12.46 -2.55
C LEU A 152 18.74 11.36 -2.75
N ILE A 153 17.48 11.74 -2.85
CA ILE A 153 16.36 10.80 -3.06
C ILE A 153 16.08 10.71 -4.56
N SER A 154 16.05 9.50 -5.11
CA SER A 154 15.66 9.31 -6.52
C SER A 154 14.19 9.70 -6.77
N ALA A 155 13.87 10.09 -8.01
CA ALA A 155 12.50 10.44 -8.38
C ALA A 155 11.49 9.33 -8.07
N ASP A 156 11.88 8.07 -8.31
CA ASP A 156 11.02 6.91 -8.05
C ASP A 156 10.83 6.66 -6.55
N ALA A 157 11.88 6.83 -5.74
CA ALA A 157 11.75 6.73 -4.29
C ALA A 157 10.84 7.82 -3.72
N LYS A 158 10.91 9.04 -4.28
CA LYS A 158 10.00 10.13 -3.91
C LYS A 158 8.55 9.77 -4.23
N LYS A 159 8.26 9.32 -5.45
CA LYS A 159 6.91 8.87 -5.85
C LYS A 159 6.37 7.78 -4.92
N ARG A 160 7.22 6.78 -4.56
CA ARG A 160 6.83 5.72 -3.62
C ARG A 160 6.47 6.26 -2.24
N LEU A 161 7.28 7.15 -1.68
CA LEU A 161 7.05 7.73 -0.36
C LEU A 161 5.81 8.63 -0.36
N ASP A 162 5.58 9.40 -1.42
CA ASP A 162 4.39 10.24 -1.59
C ASP A 162 3.13 9.35 -1.69
N ALA A 163 3.17 8.29 -2.49
CA ALA A 163 2.09 7.31 -2.60
C ALA A 163 1.82 6.62 -1.25
N PHE A 164 2.87 6.26 -0.49
CA PHE A 164 2.73 5.64 0.82
C PHE A 164 2.06 6.56 1.85
N THR A 165 2.32 7.86 1.79
CA THR A 165 1.73 8.86 2.70
C THR A 165 0.27 9.14 2.36
N SER A 166 -0.10 9.13 1.07
CA SER A 166 -1.47 9.38 0.62
C SER A 166 -2.44 8.24 0.94
N LEU A 167 -1.94 7.04 1.25
CA LEU A 167 -2.73 5.84 1.52
C LEU A 167 -2.73 5.52 3.03
N GLU A 168 -3.43 6.33 3.82
CA GLU A 168 -3.52 6.15 5.29
C GLU A 168 -4.48 5.02 5.72
N ASP A 169 -5.34 4.52 4.83
CA ASP A 169 -6.41 3.59 5.18
C ASP A 169 -5.95 2.13 5.39
N LEU A 170 -6.56 1.50 6.40
CA LEU A 170 -6.49 0.06 6.64
C LEU A 170 -7.10 -0.68 5.43
N GLY A 171 -6.29 -1.44 4.71
CA GLY A 171 -6.72 -2.15 3.48
C GLY A 171 -6.00 -1.68 2.21
N ALA A 172 -5.26 -0.58 2.27
CA ALA A 172 -4.51 -0.03 1.15
C ALA A 172 -3.37 -0.92 0.61
N GLY A 173 -3.09 -2.08 1.25
CA GLY A 173 -1.99 -2.96 0.87
C GLY A 173 -2.04 -3.43 -0.58
N PHE A 174 -3.22 -3.75 -1.10
CA PHE A 174 -3.40 -4.13 -2.49
C PHE A 174 -3.14 -2.93 -3.43
N THR A 175 -3.72 -1.78 -3.12
CA THR A 175 -3.52 -0.54 -3.89
C THR A 175 -2.05 -0.10 -3.88
N LEU A 176 -1.36 -0.23 -2.73
CA LEU A 176 0.07 0.02 -2.62
C LEU A 176 0.92 -0.94 -3.46
N ALA A 177 0.58 -2.23 -3.48
CA ALA A 177 1.26 -3.22 -4.32
C ALA A 177 1.07 -2.91 -5.81
N MET A 178 -0.11 -2.43 -6.21
CA MET A 178 -0.38 -1.98 -7.56
C MET A 178 0.46 -0.75 -7.93
N HIS A 179 0.52 0.26 -7.07
CA HIS A 179 1.37 1.43 -7.29
C HIS A 179 2.87 1.09 -7.33
N ASP A 180 3.32 0.14 -6.53
CA ASP A 180 4.73 -0.31 -6.58
C ASP A 180 5.04 -0.99 -7.93
N LEU A 181 4.12 -1.80 -8.45
CA LEU A 181 4.21 -2.39 -9.78
C LEU A 181 4.21 -1.34 -10.90
N GLU A 182 3.38 -0.30 -10.79
CA GLU A 182 3.35 0.81 -11.74
C GLU A 182 4.66 1.62 -11.73
N ILE A 183 5.21 1.91 -10.55
CA ILE A 183 6.42 2.73 -10.39
C ILE A 183 7.68 1.96 -10.81
N ARG A 184 7.80 0.69 -10.44
CA ARG A 184 8.97 -0.14 -10.76
C ARG A 184 8.92 -0.74 -12.16
N GLY A 185 7.71 -0.79 -12.75
CA GLY A 185 7.45 -1.75 -13.83
C GLY A 185 7.48 -3.19 -13.30
N ALA A 186 6.73 -4.09 -13.88
CA ALA A 186 6.66 -5.48 -13.42
C ALA A 186 7.91 -6.33 -13.72
N GLY A 187 9.07 -5.72 -13.96
CA GLY A 187 10.30 -6.38 -14.40
C GLY A 187 10.80 -7.49 -13.49
N GLU A 188 10.71 -7.27 -12.17
CA GLU A 188 11.13 -8.29 -11.19
C GLU A 188 10.15 -9.47 -11.08
N VAL A 189 8.86 -9.25 -11.39
CA VAL A 189 7.81 -10.28 -11.23
C VAL A 189 7.59 -11.08 -12.50
N LEU A 190 7.75 -10.45 -13.69
CA LEU A 190 7.38 -11.03 -14.98
C LEU A 190 8.57 -11.22 -15.95
N GLY A 191 9.78 -10.80 -15.54
CA GLY A 191 10.98 -10.82 -16.38
C GLY A 191 11.16 -9.53 -17.20
N GLU A 192 12.43 -9.21 -17.50
CA GLU A 192 12.81 -7.92 -18.11
C GLU A 192 12.16 -7.63 -19.47
N GLN A 193 11.85 -8.67 -20.26
CA GLN A 193 11.22 -8.50 -21.57
C GLN A 193 9.74 -8.10 -21.49
N GLN A 194 9.04 -8.43 -20.41
CA GLN A 194 7.61 -8.12 -20.22
C GLN A 194 7.39 -6.79 -19.50
N SER A 195 8.36 -6.34 -18.70
CA SER A 195 8.28 -5.07 -17.98
C SER A 195 8.18 -3.84 -18.89
N GLY A 196 8.87 -3.87 -20.02
CA GLY A 196 8.83 -2.79 -21.01
C GLY A 196 7.44 -2.58 -21.63
N ASN A 197 6.67 -3.64 -21.81
CA ASN A 197 5.32 -3.56 -22.35
C ASN A 197 4.32 -3.02 -21.30
N MET A 198 4.45 -3.42 -20.04
CA MET A 198 3.60 -2.95 -18.96
C MET A 198 3.81 -1.44 -18.67
N GLN A 199 5.06 -0.94 -18.74
CA GLN A 199 5.35 0.49 -18.65
C GLN A 199 4.73 1.31 -19.79
N ARG A 200 4.65 0.73 -21.00
CA ARG A 200 4.14 1.43 -22.20
C ARG A 200 2.63 1.49 -22.27
N ILE A 201 1.92 0.48 -21.78
CA ILE A 201 0.46 0.34 -21.91
C ILE A 201 -0.30 0.58 -20.59
N GLY A 202 0.39 0.67 -19.47
CA GLY A 202 -0.19 0.75 -18.13
C GLY A 202 -0.62 -0.61 -17.58
N PHE A 203 -0.60 -0.71 -16.26
CA PHE A 203 -0.88 -1.99 -15.56
C PHE A 203 -2.32 -2.45 -15.76
N SER A 204 -3.29 -1.54 -15.71
CA SER A 204 -4.71 -1.87 -15.84
C SER A 204 -5.02 -2.54 -17.18
N LEU A 205 -4.53 -1.95 -18.27
CA LEU A 205 -4.71 -2.50 -19.62
C LEU A 205 -3.97 -3.82 -19.80
N TYR A 206 -2.76 -3.94 -19.21
CA TYR A 206 -2.01 -5.20 -19.23
C TYR A 206 -2.77 -6.34 -18.54
N MET A 207 -3.35 -6.08 -17.35
CA MET A 207 -4.14 -7.08 -16.62
C MET A 207 -5.40 -7.47 -17.35
N GLU A 208 -6.09 -6.53 -17.99
CA GLU A 208 -7.26 -6.76 -18.81
C GLU A 208 -6.93 -7.65 -20.01
N LEU A 209 -5.87 -7.35 -20.73
CA LEU A 209 -5.38 -8.17 -21.85
C LEU A 209 -4.97 -9.57 -21.39
N LEU A 210 -4.34 -9.69 -20.22
CA LEU A 210 -3.95 -10.97 -19.65
C LEU A 210 -5.18 -11.82 -19.29
N GLU A 211 -6.18 -11.23 -18.65
CA GLU A 211 -7.43 -11.88 -18.25
C GLU A 211 -8.20 -12.40 -19.47
N GLN A 212 -8.39 -11.58 -20.49
CA GLN A 212 -9.01 -11.94 -21.76
C GLN A 212 -8.23 -13.05 -22.50
N THR A 213 -6.88 -12.97 -22.50
CA THR A 213 -6.04 -14.00 -23.10
C THR A 213 -6.19 -15.35 -22.39
N VAL A 214 -6.23 -15.34 -21.06
CA VAL A 214 -6.44 -16.56 -20.25
C VAL A 214 -7.82 -17.17 -20.49
N GLU A 215 -8.87 -16.36 -20.59
CA GLU A 215 -10.22 -16.83 -20.93
C GLU A 215 -10.29 -17.44 -22.33
N ALA A 216 -9.70 -16.77 -23.32
CA ALA A 216 -9.61 -17.29 -24.69
C ALA A 216 -8.92 -18.67 -24.73
N LEU A 217 -7.78 -18.81 -24.06
CA LEU A 217 -7.04 -20.07 -23.95
C LEU A 217 -7.81 -21.17 -23.21
N LYS A 218 -8.53 -20.83 -22.13
CA LYS A 218 -9.41 -21.77 -21.42
C LYS A 218 -10.60 -22.27 -22.28
N SER A 219 -11.10 -21.41 -23.15
CA SER A 219 -12.18 -21.77 -24.09
C SER A 219 -11.70 -22.47 -25.37
N GLY A 220 -10.38 -22.73 -25.47
CA GLY A 220 -9.77 -23.40 -26.64
C GLY A 220 -9.71 -22.53 -27.91
N LYS A 221 -9.87 -21.22 -27.77
CA LYS A 221 -9.76 -20.25 -28.87
C LYS A 221 -8.35 -19.61 -28.84
N GLU A 222 -7.77 -19.41 -30.02
CA GLU A 222 -6.56 -18.59 -30.13
C GLU A 222 -6.88 -17.12 -29.86
N PRO A 223 -6.12 -16.45 -28.95
CA PRO A 223 -6.35 -15.03 -28.66
C PRO A 223 -6.01 -14.18 -29.89
N ILE A 224 -6.99 -13.47 -30.42
CA ILE A 224 -6.81 -12.55 -31.55
C ILE A 224 -6.50 -11.17 -30.97
N LEU A 225 -5.25 -10.72 -31.12
CA LEU A 225 -4.73 -9.47 -30.51
C LEU A 225 -5.55 -8.23 -30.92
N ASN A 226 -6.09 -8.18 -32.13
CA ASN A 226 -6.91 -7.05 -32.59
C ASN A 226 -8.28 -6.99 -31.91
N GLN A 227 -8.87 -8.12 -31.48
CA GLN A 227 -10.10 -8.14 -30.72
C GLN A 227 -9.88 -7.78 -29.24
N LEU A 228 -8.69 -8.05 -28.74
CA LEU A 228 -8.29 -7.71 -27.36
C LEU A 228 -8.07 -6.19 -27.16
N LEU A 229 -7.81 -5.46 -28.24
CA LEU A 229 -7.60 -4.01 -28.25
C LEU A 229 -8.84 -3.22 -28.69
N ASP A 230 -9.91 -3.91 -29.08
CA ASP A 230 -11.13 -3.27 -29.55
C ASP A 230 -11.94 -2.74 -28.35
N ARG A 231 -11.72 -1.48 -28.03
CA ARG A 231 -12.36 -0.78 -26.90
C ARG A 231 -13.83 -0.42 -27.17
N GLY A 232 -14.41 -0.96 -28.23
CA GLY A 232 -15.73 -0.55 -28.70
C GLY A 232 -15.76 0.91 -29.19
N PRO A 233 -16.89 1.42 -29.61
CA PRO A 233 -17.01 2.78 -30.14
C PRO A 233 -16.65 3.83 -29.08
N GLU A 234 -15.79 4.77 -29.42
CA GLU A 234 -15.45 5.92 -28.58
C GLU A 234 -16.50 7.03 -28.85
N ILE A 235 -17.33 7.31 -27.85
CA ILE A 235 -18.38 8.31 -27.92
C ILE A 235 -17.97 9.52 -27.09
N ASP A 236 -17.61 10.64 -27.75
CA ASP A 236 -17.33 11.92 -27.11
C ASP A 236 -18.42 12.95 -27.49
N LEU A 237 -19.34 13.19 -26.56
CA LEU A 237 -20.42 14.17 -26.72
C LEU A 237 -20.10 15.51 -26.07
N GLN A 238 -18.90 15.69 -25.48
CA GLN A 238 -18.48 16.92 -24.78
C GLN A 238 -19.46 17.36 -23.66
N ILE A 239 -20.17 16.41 -23.04
CA ILE A 239 -21.04 16.66 -21.89
C ILE A 239 -20.41 16.18 -20.59
N SER A 240 -20.74 16.85 -19.48
CA SER A 240 -20.25 16.41 -18.16
C SER A 240 -20.93 15.09 -17.79
N ALA A 241 -20.15 14.03 -17.68
CA ALA A 241 -20.58 12.68 -17.34
C ALA A 241 -19.73 12.11 -16.18
N LEU A 242 -19.56 12.90 -15.12
CA LEU A 242 -18.77 12.55 -13.96
C LEU A 242 -19.65 12.42 -12.71
N ILE A 243 -19.30 11.52 -11.80
CA ILE A 243 -19.92 11.42 -10.49
C ILE A 243 -19.40 12.58 -9.63
N PRO A 244 -20.23 13.60 -9.30
CA PRO A 244 -19.78 14.77 -8.57
C PRO A 244 -19.31 14.40 -7.15
N GLU A 245 -18.29 15.09 -6.65
CA GLU A 245 -17.81 14.92 -5.28
C GLU A 245 -18.87 15.32 -4.24
N SER A 246 -19.72 16.28 -4.57
CA SER A 246 -20.85 16.69 -3.74
C SER A 246 -21.92 15.61 -3.57
N TYR A 247 -22.03 14.68 -4.53
CA TYR A 247 -22.97 13.55 -4.49
C TYR A 247 -22.35 12.34 -3.78
N LEU A 248 -21.08 12.05 -4.06
CA LEU A 248 -20.35 10.95 -3.47
C LEU A 248 -18.91 11.38 -3.14
N PRO A 249 -18.64 11.80 -1.88
CA PRO A 249 -17.31 12.29 -1.49
C PRO A 249 -16.20 11.24 -1.55
N ASP A 250 -16.54 9.96 -1.29
CA ASP A 250 -15.56 8.88 -1.27
C ASP A 250 -15.06 8.51 -2.67
N VAL A 251 -13.75 8.76 -2.91
CA VAL A 251 -13.10 8.51 -4.19
C VAL A 251 -13.13 7.02 -4.57
N HIS A 252 -12.92 6.14 -3.58
CA HIS A 252 -12.89 4.70 -3.83
C HIS A 252 -14.25 4.20 -4.33
N THR A 253 -15.32 4.57 -3.67
CA THR A 253 -16.69 4.21 -4.08
C THR A 253 -17.02 4.78 -5.45
N ARG A 254 -16.58 6.01 -5.77
CA ARG A 254 -16.73 6.57 -7.13
C ARG A 254 -16.06 5.71 -8.19
N LEU A 255 -14.81 5.30 -7.95
CA LEU A 255 -14.06 4.46 -8.90
C LEU A 255 -14.71 3.08 -9.10
N VAL A 256 -15.19 2.46 -8.02
CA VAL A 256 -15.92 1.19 -8.11
C VAL A 256 -17.21 1.35 -8.95
N LEU A 257 -17.97 2.43 -8.73
CA LEU A 257 -19.19 2.69 -9.50
C LEU A 257 -18.89 2.98 -10.98
N TYR A 258 -17.86 3.79 -11.27
CA TYR A 258 -17.43 3.99 -12.66
C TYR A 258 -17.09 2.68 -13.34
N LYS A 259 -16.36 1.79 -12.64
CA LYS A 259 -15.99 0.49 -13.19
C LYS A 259 -17.21 -0.39 -13.42
N ARG A 260 -18.16 -0.44 -12.49
CA ARG A 260 -19.40 -1.22 -12.63
C ARG A 260 -20.27 -0.70 -13.78
N ILE A 261 -20.43 0.62 -13.89
CA ILE A 261 -21.20 1.24 -15.00
C ILE A 261 -20.53 0.96 -16.35
N ALA A 262 -19.20 1.11 -16.44
CA ALA A 262 -18.46 0.88 -17.69
C ALA A 262 -18.44 -0.60 -18.14
N HIS A 263 -18.64 -1.56 -17.23
CA HIS A 263 -18.62 -3.00 -17.52
C HIS A 263 -20.04 -3.61 -17.56
N ALA A 264 -21.08 -2.81 -17.40
CA ALA A 264 -22.46 -3.30 -17.56
C ALA A 264 -22.66 -3.87 -18.97
N GLN A 265 -23.24 -5.07 -19.05
CA GLN A 265 -23.38 -5.82 -20.30
C GLN A 265 -24.73 -5.63 -20.98
N ASP A 266 -25.72 -5.16 -20.22
CA ASP A 266 -27.06 -4.91 -20.72
C ASP A 266 -27.75 -3.73 -20.00
N GLU A 267 -28.86 -3.27 -20.55
CA GLU A 267 -29.67 -2.18 -20.01
C GLU A 267 -30.23 -2.50 -18.62
N ARG A 268 -30.53 -3.76 -18.32
CA ARG A 268 -31.09 -4.19 -17.04
C ARG A 268 -30.05 -4.04 -15.90
N GLU A 269 -28.79 -4.35 -16.21
CA GLU A 269 -27.69 -4.11 -15.26
C GLU A 269 -27.51 -2.62 -14.97
N LEU A 270 -27.62 -1.76 -16.00
CA LEU A 270 -27.55 -0.31 -15.82
C LEU A 270 -28.72 0.22 -15.00
N GLU A 271 -29.94 -0.23 -15.25
CA GLU A 271 -31.12 0.13 -14.46
C GLU A 271 -30.98 -0.31 -13.00
N ALA A 272 -30.48 -1.52 -12.76
CA ALA A 272 -30.22 -2.01 -11.39
C ALA A 272 -29.19 -1.16 -10.65
N LEU A 273 -28.13 -0.72 -11.34
CA LEU A 273 -27.13 0.20 -10.80
C LEU A 273 -27.70 1.59 -10.51
N GLN A 274 -28.58 2.11 -11.37
CA GLN A 274 -29.28 3.37 -11.13
C GLN A 274 -30.12 3.30 -9.85
N VAL A 275 -30.92 2.22 -9.71
CA VAL A 275 -31.77 2.00 -8.51
C VAL A 275 -30.86 1.90 -7.25
N GLU A 276 -29.79 1.09 -7.31
CA GLU A 276 -28.84 0.97 -6.19
C GLU A 276 -28.24 2.33 -5.80
N MET A 277 -27.86 3.15 -6.77
CA MET A 277 -27.27 4.46 -6.50
C MET A 277 -28.30 5.42 -5.89
N ILE A 278 -29.54 5.40 -6.36
CA ILE A 278 -30.64 6.23 -5.80
C ILE A 278 -30.93 5.81 -4.36
N ASP A 279 -31.00 4.52 -4.09
CA ASP A 279 -31.32 3.99 -2.75
C ASP A 279 -30.21 4.31 -1.72
N ARG A 280 -28.95 4.29 -2.15
CA ARG A 280 -27.81 4.49 -1.25
C ARG A 280 -27.39 5.95 -1.10
N PHE A 281 -27.51 6.75 -2.14
CA PHE A 281 -26.91 8.09 -2.19
C PHE A 281 -27.91 9.19 -2.53
N GLY A 282 -29.17 8.84 -2.83
CA GLY A 282 -30.22 9.79 -3.19
C GLY A 282 -30.36 10.04 -4.69
N LEU A 283 -31.17 11.04 -5.07
CA LEU A 283 -31.49 11.32 -6.46
C LEU A 283 -30.25 11.63 -7.30
N LEU A 284 -30.18 11.04 -8.51
CA LEU A 284 -29.05 11.19 -9.43
C LEU A 284 -28.95 12.63 -9.97
N PRO A 285 -27.82 13.32 -9.77
CA PRO A 285 -27.50 14.57 -10.45
C PRO A 285 -27.44 14.38 -11.98
N GLU A 286 -27.61 15.49 -12.73
CA GLU A 286 -27.65 15.46 -14.19
C GLU A 286 -26.37 14.85 -14.81
N ALA A 287 -25.22 15.12 -14.24
CA ALA A 287 -23.95 14.56 -14.70
C ALA A 287 -23.90 13.03 -14.60
N ILE A 288 -24.56 12.41 -13.61
CA ILE A 288 -24.64 10.96 -13.48
C ILE A 288 -25.67 10.40 -14.46
N LYS A 289 -26.79 11.06 -14.70
CA LYS A 289 -27.73 10.64 -15.73
C LYS A 289 -27.08 10.62 -17.12
N ASN A 290 -26.29 11.64 -17.42
CA ASN A 290 -25.48 11.70 -18.65
C ASN A 290 -24.51 10.51 -18.74
N LEU A 291 -23.88 10.11 -17.62
CA LEU A 291 -22.99 8.97 -17.60
C LEU A 291 -23.71 7.65 -17.96
N PHE A 292 -24.91 7.44 -17.41
CA PHE A 292 -25.73 6.28 -17.74
C PHE A 292 -26.17 6.29 -19.21
N GLN A 293 -26.65 7.43 -19.71
CA GLN A 293 -27.05 7.57 -21.13
C GLN A 293 -25.89 7.33 -22.09
N LEU A 294 -24.68 7.81 -21.76
CA LEU A 294 -23.48 7.53 -22.56
C LEU A 294 -23.16 6.03 -22.58
N THR A 295 -23.34 5.34 -21.45
CA THR A 295 -23.11 3.91 -21.37
C THR A 295 -24.18 3.11 -22.13
N GLU A 296 -25.44 3.52 -22.06
CA GLU A 296 -26.52 2.95 -22.89
C GLU A 296 -26.24 3.09 -24.39
N LEU A 297 -25.80 4.29 -24.82
CA LEU A 297 -25.38 4.51 -26.21
C LEU A 297 -24.22 3.60 -26.62
N LYS A 298 -23.27 3.34 -25.71
CA LYS A 298 -22.20 2.40 -25.95
C LYS A 298 -22.64 0.95 -26.09
N LEU A 299 -23.69 0.54 -25.38
CA LEU A 299 -24.24 -0.80 -25.46
C LEU A 299 -25.02 -1.01 -26.74
N LEU A 300 -25.53 0.06 -27.38
CA LEU A 300 -26.30 0.04 -28.64
C LEU A 300 -25.40 0.15 -29.89
N ALA A 301 -24.15 0.58 -29.75
CA ALA A 301 -23.19 0.80 -30.84
C ALA A 301 -22.27 -0.39 -31.09
#